data_6a09cd58c93008ff60db0ac356f071b7
#
_entry.id   6a09cd58c93008ff60db0ac356f071b7
#
_cell.length_a   1.000
_cell.length_b   1.000
_cell.length_c   1.000
_cell.angle_alpha   90.00
_cell.angle_beta   90.00
_cell.angle_gamma   90.00
#
_symmetry.space_group_name_H-M   'P 1'
#
loop_
_entity.id
_entity.type
_entity.pdbx_description
1 polymer ?
#
loop_
_entity_poly.entity_id
_entity_poly.type
_entity_poly.pdbx_seq_one_letter_code
_entity_poly.pdbx_strand_id
1 'polypeptide(L)'
;MHVLLTRPLEDSLDLIKRFKDKDITVSHLPLIKINKLDYPKLKSSEYNVIVFTSSNAIRNLDTRDFNKNTLCFCVGDATEKTAKQKGFHNTFSAGGNVRNLRELILQNLEKKTEKILYVSGELVSYDLDKDLIKEGLNVQRLINYSVSHVKDLSSDFLSELKKKIPDIIYIYSQNSAVSFLNLIKKYELDDYWMKTNLMCIGEKTSSVLNGLKWKKIFLFNPGEEEFLLYKI
;
A
#
# COMPACT_ATOMS: atom_id res chain seq x y z
N MET A 1 15.12 -21.13 2.65
CA MET A 1 14.49 -20.16 1.74
C MET A 1 14.73 -18.75 2.27
N HIS A 2 15.03 -17.80 1.40
CA HIS A 2 15.29 -16.41 1.74
C HIS A 2 14.35 -15.48 0.97
N VAL A 3 13.60 -14.65 1.69
CA VAL A 3 12.57 -13.74 1.14
C VAL A 3 12.98 -12.30 1.38
N LEU A 4 12.82 -11.44 0.35
CA LEU A 4 12.97 -10.00 0.44
C LEU A 4 11.61 -9.33 0.42
N LEU A 5 11.25 -8.65 1.51
CA LEU A 5 10.02 -7.84 1.61
C LEU A 5 10.35 -6.36 1.38
N THR A 6 9.50 -5.66 0.62
CA THR A 6 9.79 -4.31 0.13
C THR A 6 8.75 -3.26 0.55
N ARG A 7 7.76 -3.63 1.34
CA ARG A 7 6.80 -2.68 1.94
C ARG A 7 7.44 -1.86 3.07
N PRO A 8 6.85 -0.73 3.48
CA PRO A 8 7.13 -0.10 4.76
C PRO A 8 7.06 -1.11 5.91
N LEU A 9 7.86 -0.89 6.96
CA LEU A 9 8.00 -1.86 8.05
C LEU A 9 6.67 -2.19 8.72
N GLU A 10 5.86 -1.18 8.97
CA GLU A 10 4.54 -1.30 9.61
C GLU A 10 3.58 -2.22 8.85
N ASP A 11 3.73 -2.28 7.52
CA ASP A 11 2.93 -3.15 6.66
C ASP A 11 3.52 -4.56 6.53
N SER A 12 4.76 -4.76 6.99
CA SER A 12 5.51 -6.01 6.82
C SER A 12 5.60 -6.84 8.11
N LEU A 13 5.38 -6.24 9.30
CA LEU A 13 5.64 -6.85 10.60
C LEU A 13 4.93 -8.21 10.79
N ASP A 14 3.63 -8.26 10.49
CA ASP A 14 2.86 -9.51 10.62
C ASP A 14 3.39 -10.61 9.70
N LEU A 15 3.77 -10.25 8.46
CA LEU A 15 4.29 -11.20 7.49
C LEU A 15 5.71 -11.67 7.84
N ILE A 16 6.55 -10.75 8.32
CA ILE A 16 7.90 -11.07 8.81
C ILE A 16 7.82 -12.10 9.94
N LYS A 17 6.90 -11.89 10.90
CA LYS A 17 6.69 -12.83 12.00
C LYS A 17 6.28 -14.21 11.47
N ARG A 18 5.24 -14.27 10.63
CA ARG A 18 4.73 -15.54 10.06
C ARG A 18 5.77 -16.29 9.24
N PHE A 19 6.63 -15.58 8.50
CA PHE A 19 7.72 -16.21 7.75
C PHE A 19 8.81 -16.74 8.68
N LYS A 20 9.16 -16.01 9.73
CA LYS A 20 10.11 -16.48 10.75
C LYS A 20 9.60 -17.69 11.51
N ASP A 21 8.33 -17.74 11.82
CA ASP A 21 7.68 -18.89 12.49
C ASP A 21 7.71 -20.18 11.60
N LYS A 22 8.03 -20.03 10.30
CA LYS A 22 8.21 -21.13 9.32
C LYS A 22 9.67 -21.34 8.93
N ASP A 23 10.63 -20.85 9.71
CA ASP A 23 12.08 -20.95 9.45
C ASP A 23 12.51 -20.32 8.11
N ILE A 24 11.77 -19.30 7.64
CA ILE A 24 12.10 -18.55 6.44
C ILE A 24 12.95 -17.35 6.81
N THR A 25 14.15 -17.24 6.18
CA THR A 25 14.99 -16.05 6.33
C THR A 25 14.32 -14.87 5.64
N VAL A 26 14.19 -13.74 6.34
CA VAL A 26 13.57 -12.53 5.79
C VAL A 26 14.57 -11.38 5.83
N SER A 27 14.83 -10.80 4.65
CA SER A 27 15.42 -9.46 4.53
C SER A 27 14.33 -8.43 4.26
N HIS A 28 14.55 -7.21 4.71
CA HIS A 28 13.59 -6.12 4.58
C HIS A 28 14.25 -4.90 3.95
N LEU A 29 13.72 -4.46 2.79
CA LEU A 29 14.16 -3.27 2.07
C LEU A 29 12.95 -2.45 1.67
N PRO A 30 12.48 -1.50 2.48
CA PRO A 30 11.44 -0.57 2.05
C PRO A 30 11.89 0.18 0.80
N LEU A 31 11.12 0.14 -0.26
CA LEU A 31 11.43 0.81 -1.54
C LEU A 31 10.84 2.21 -1.62
N ILE A 32 9.92 2.52 -0.73
CA ILE A 32 9.26 3.82 -0.61
C ILE A 32 9.30 4.32 0.83
N LYS A 33 9.34 5.64 1.00
CA LYS A 33 9.17 6.33 2.28
C LYS A 33 7.85 7.08 2.27
N ILE A 34 7.11 6.96 3.36
CA ILE A 34 5.89 7.72 3.60
C ILE A 34 6.27 8.95 4.41
N ASN A 35 6.03 10.12 3.82
CA ASN A 35 6.32 11.40 4.47
C ASN A 35 5.00 12.02 4.90
N LYS A 36 4.82 12.25 6.19
CA LYS A 36 3.66 12.98 6.70
C LYS A 36 3.68 14.41 6.15
N LEU A 37 2.53 14.90 5.74
CA LEU A 37 2.32 16.29 5.35
C LEU A 37 1.45 16.99 6.41
N ASP A 38 1.76 18.25 6.65
CA ASP A 38 0.93 19.10 7.47
C ASP A 38 -0.35 19.48 6.71
N TYR A 39 -1.45 19.57 7.42
CA TYR A 39 -2.75 19.95 6.88
C TYR A 39 -3.49 20.87 7.85
N PRO A 40 -4.44 21.70 7.34
CA PRO A 40 -5.23 22.57 8.21
C PRO A 40 -6.02 21.79 9.26
N LYS A 41 -6.23 22.38 10.43
CA LYS A 41 -7.07 21.78 11.45
C LYS A 41 -8.48 21.52 10.91
N LEU A 42 -8.93 20.28 11.00
CA LEU A 42 -10.24 19.87 10.55
C LEU A 42 -11.28 20.12 11.63
N LYS A 43 -12.47 20.53 11.22
CA LYS A 43 -13.67 20.45 12.06
C LYS A 43 -14.30 19.09 11.84
N SER A 44 -13.84 18.09 12.58
CA SER A 44 -14.22 16.67 12.40
C SER A 44 -15.73 16.45 12.44
N SER A 45 -16.46 17.24 13.22
CA SER A 45 -17.93 17.18 13.32
C SER A 45 -18.68 17.57 12.04
N GLU A 46 -18.01 18.18 11.07
CA GLU A 46 -18.63 18.52 9.77
C GLU A 46 -18.73 17.32 8.83
N TYR A 47 -18.03 16.24 9.10
CA TYR A 47 -17.97 15.09 8.20
C TYR A 47 -18.78 13.91 8.73
N ASN A 48 -19.75 13.47 7.93
CA ASN A 48 -20.59 12.31 8.21
C ASN A 48 -19.91 11.00 7.79
N VAL A 49 -19.02 11.10 6.78
CA VAL A 49 -18.37 9.97 6.13
C VAL A 49 -16.89 10.27 5.93
N ILE A 50 -16.06 9.25 6.12
CA ILE A 50 -14.63 9.29 5.80
C ILE A 50 -14.30 8.18 4.79
N VAL A 51 -13.50 8.51 3.79
CA VAL A 51 -13.04 7.56 2.78
C VAL A 51 -11.52 7.42 2.84
N PHE A 52 -11.04 6.18 2.90
CA PHE A 52 -9.63 5.84 2.96
C PHE A 52 -9.24 4.87 1.84
N THR A 53 -8.30 5.28 0.98
CA THR A 53 -7.71 4.42 -0.06
C THR A 53 -6.36 3.82 0.33
N SER A 54 -5.89 4.09 1.55
CA SER A 54 -4.62 3.57 2.07
C SER A 54 -4.59 3.61 3.59
N SER A 55 -3.98 2.61 4.22
CA SER A 55 -3.65 2.61 5.66
C SER A 55 -2.77 3.80 6.04
N ASN A 56 -1.92 4.29 5.12
CA ASN A 56 -1.06 5.45 5.37
C ASN A 56 -1.86 6.74 5.58
N ALA A 57 -2.99 6.90 4.89
CA ALA A 57 -3.89 8.03 5.11
C ALA A 57 -4.42 8.04 6.55
N ILE A 58 -4.78 6.87 7.09
CA ILE A 58 -5.29 6.73 8.46
C ILE A 58 -4.18 6.96 9.49
N ARG A 59 -2.98 6.40 9.26
CA ARG A 59 -1.83 6.54 10.18
C ARG A 59 -1.40 7.99 10.35
N ASN A 60 -1.50 8.79 9.27
CA ASN A 60 -1.11 10.20 9.25
C ASN A 60 -2.26 11.17 9.58
N LEU A 61 -3.47 10.68 9.81
CA LEU A 61 -4.61 11.48 10.26
C LEU A 61 -4.64 11.58 11.78
N ASP A 62 -4.81 12.81 12.31
CA ASP A 62 -5.17 12.98 13.72
C ASP A 62 -6.65 12.62 13.91
N THR A 63 -6.91 11.51 14.55
CA THR A 63 -8.26 10.97 14.71
C THR A 63 -8.89 11.26 16.07
N ARG A 64 -8.24 12.05 16.95
CA ARG A 64 -8.69 12.28 18.32
C ARG A 64 -10.05 12.95 18.40
N ASP A 65 -10.28 13.94 17.53
CA ASP A 65 -11.51 14.72 17.53
C ASP A 65 -12.63 14.12 16.69
N PHE A 66 -12.40 12.99 16.00
CA PHE A 66 -13.42 12.33 15.19
C PHE A 66 -14.36 11.47 16.05
N ASN A 67 -15.65 11.53 15.73
CA ASN A 67 -16.63 10.58 16.26
C ASN A 67 -16.26 9.17 15.79
N LYS A 68 -16.07 8.24 16.71
CA LYS A 68 -15.66 6.87 16.40
C LYS A 68 -16.73 6.04 15.69
N ASN A 69 -17.97 6.52 15.70
CA ASN A 69 -19.08 5.93 14.93
C ASN A 69 -19.25 6.56 13.54
N THR A 70 -18.38 7.52 13.15
CA THR A 70 -18.39 8.06 11.78
C THR A 70 -18.22 6.92 10.78
N LEU A 71 -19.06 6.92 9.73
CA LEU A 71 -19.03 5.94 8.67
C LEU A 71 -17.71 6.01 7.90
N CYS A 72 -16.98 4.91 7.81
CA CYS A 72 -15.68 4.83 7.14
C CYS A 72 -15.72 3.82 6.00
N PHE A 73 -15.49 4.27 4.78
CA PHE A 73 -15.29 3.40 3.62
C PHE A 73 -13.80 3.21 3.35
N CYS A 74 -13.36 1.97 3.28
CA CYS A 74 -11.98 1.57 3.10
C CYS A 74 -11.81 0.79 1.80
N VAL A 75 -10.72 1.05 1.07
CA VAL A 75 -10.46 0.35 -0.20
C VAL A 75 -10.33 -1.16 -0.05
N GLY A 76 -9.84 -1.64 1.08
CA GLY A 76 -9.63 -3.06 1.34
C GLY A 76 -9.42 -3.36 2.81
N ASP A 77 -9.33 -4.65 3.15
CA ASP A 77 -9.34 -5.18 4.52
C ASP A 77 -8.16 -4.68 5.37
N ALA A 78 -6.96 -4.52 4.79
CA ALA A 78 -5.81 -3.98 5.50
C ALA A 78 -6.04 -2.51 5.94
N THR A 79 -6.72 -1.72 5.09
CA THR A 79 -7.08 -0.34 5.40
C THR A 79 -8.18 -0.30 6.45
N GLU A 80 -9.19 -1.17 6.33
CA GLU A 80 -10.26 -1.31 7.30
C GLU A 80 -9.73 -1.72 8.69
N LYS A 81 -8.85 -2.73 8.74
CA LYS A 81 -8.17 -3.15 9.97
C LYS A 81 -7.46 -1.97 10.65
N THR A 82 -6.78 -1.13 9.86
CA THR A 82 -6.11 0.07 10.39
C THR A 82 -7.12 1.09 10.93
N ALA A 83 -8.26 1.28 10.28
CA ALA A 83 -9.32 2.17 10.77
C ALA A 83 -9.88 1.68 12.11
N LYS A 84 -10.16 0.38 12.24
CA LYS A 84 -10.60 -0.26 13.49
C LYS A 84 -9.57 -0.09 14.60
N GLN A 85 -8.28 -0.25 14.32
CA GLN A 85 -7.19 -0.02 15.27
C GLN A 85 -7.10 1.44 15.74
N LYS A 86 -7.52 2.41 14.92
CA LYS A 86 -7.64 3.84 15.28
C LYS A 86 -8.95 4.18 16.00
N GLY A 87 -9.76 3.15 16.30
CA GLY A 87 -10.97 3.24 17.10
C GLY A 87 -12.25 3.51 16.30
N PHE A 88 -12.23 3.53 14.98
CA PHE A 88 -13.46 3.62 14.19
C PHE A 88 -14.24 2.30 14.25
N HIS A 89 -15.53 2.36 14.57
CA HIS A 89 -16.39 1.18 14.77
C HIS A 89 -17.25 0.87 13.55
N ASN A 90 -17.60 1.90 12.77
CA ASN A 90 -18.49 1.76 11.61
C ASN A 90 -17.66 1.78 10.32
N THR A 91 -17.06 0.65 9.95
CA THR A 91 -16.11 0.56 8.85
C THR A 91 -16.51 -0.50 7.84
N PHE A 92 -16.33 -0.22 6.54
CA PHE A 92 -16.67 -1.11 5.44
C PHE A 92 -15.48 -1.22 4.47
N SER A 93 -15.13 -2.46 4.09
CA SER A 93 -14.10 -2.76 3.09
C SER A 93 -14.72 -3.01 1.73
N ALA A 94 -14.10 -2.47 0.68
CA ALA A 94 -14.52 -2.63 -0.71
C ALA A 94 -13.77 -3.76 -1.46
N GLY A 95 -13.05 -4.62 -0.75
CA GLY A 95 -12.38 -5.79 -1.33
C GLY A 95 -11.12 -5.50 -2.15
N GLY A 96 -10.48 -4.33 -1.96
CA GLY A 96 -9.10 -4.10 -2.41
C GLY A 96 -8.92 -3.24 -3.66
N ASN A 97 -9.96 -2.75 -4.32
CA ASN A 97 -9.79 -1.84 -5.44
C ASN A 97 -10.68 -0.59 -5.35
N VAL A 98 -10.24 0.50 -5.97
CA VAL A 98 -10.90 1.80 -5.90
C VAL A 98 -12.23 1.86 -6.66
N ARG A 99 -12.44 1.02 -7.68
CA ARG A 99 -13.71 0.97 -8.42
C ARG A 99 -14.80 0.35 -7.56
N ASN A 100 -14.50 -0.75 -6.88
CA ASN A 100 -15.42 -1.35 -5.92
C ASN A 100 -15.74 -0.38 -4.77
N LEU A 101 -14.74 0.38 -4.31
CA LEU A 101 -14.93 1.42 -3.30
C LEU A 101 -15.91 2.51 -3.77
N ARG A 102 -15.75 2.98 -5.01
CA ARG A 102 -16.68 3.92 -5.63
C ARG A 102 -18.11 3.38 -5.64
N GLU A 103 -18.30 2.17 -6.13
CA GLU A 103 -19.64 1.54 -6.18
C GLU A 103 -20.24 1.39 -4.78
N LEU A 104 -19.44 0.95 -3.81
CA LEU A 104 -19.87 0.81 -2.42
C LEU A 104 -20.35 2.16 -1.85
N ILE A 105 -19.61 3.25 -2.11
CA ILE A 105 -19.98 4.60 -1.67
C ILE A 105 -21.31 5.03 -2.31
N LEU A 106 -21.44 4.88 -3.64
CA LEU A 106 -22.64 5.30 -4.39
C LEU A 106 -23.89 4.51 -4.01
N GLN A 107 -23.75 3.26 -3.61
CA GLN A 107 -24.87 2.41 -3.17
C GLN A 107 -25.36 2.74 -1.75
N ASN A 108 -24.51 3.31 -0.91
CA ASN A 108 -24.79 3.51 0.51
C ASN A 108 -25.00 4.97 0.90
N LEU A 109 -24.73 5.93 0.02
CA LEU A 109 -24.88 7.35 0.33
C LEU A 109 -25.93 8.01 -0.55
N GLU A 110 -26.80 8.80 0.07
CA GLU A 110 -27.73 9.67 -0.63
C GLU A 110 -27.01 10.90 -1.19
N LYS A 111 -27.32 11.24 -2.43
CA LYS A 111 -26.75 12.42 -3.11
C LYS A 111 -27.08 13.70 -2.33
N LYS A 112 -26.07 14.52 -2.03
CA LYS A 112 -26.12 15.87 -1.47
C LYS A 112 -26.30 16.06 0.05
N THR A 113 -26.59 15.03 0.82
CA THR A 113 -26.87 15.21 2.25
C THR A 113 -25.65 15.06 3.16
N GLU A 114 -24.62 14.35 2.70
CA GLU A 114 -23.48 14.02 3.55
C GLU A 114 -22.19 14.67 3.07
N LYS A 115 -21.45 15.27 4.02
CA LYS A 115 -20.12 15.80 3.76
C LYS A 115 -19.09 14.70 3.94
N ILE A 116 -18.40 14.35 2.87
CA ILE A 116 -17.42 13.28 2.80
C ILE A 116 -16.01 13.85 2.92
N LEU A 117 -15.21 13.31 3.84
CA LEU A 117 -13.78 13.56 3.91
C LEU A 117 -13.03 12.40 3.22
N TYR A 118 -12.45 12.66 2.05
CA TYR A 118 -11.55 11.71 1.39
C TYR A 118 -10.10 12.00 1.80
N VAL A 119 -9.53 11.13 2.63
CA VAL A 119 -8.14 11.27 3.09
C VAL A 119 -7.22 10.42 2.21
N SER A 120 -6.25 11.05 1.59
CA SER A 120 -5.38 10.40 0.60
C SER A 120 -3.93 10.90 0.64
N GLY A 121 -3.06 10.20 -0.09
CA GLY A 121 -1.75 10.72 -0.45
C GLY A 121 -1.83 11.81 -1.52
N GLU A 122 -0.71 12.50 -1.72
CA GLU A 122 -0.55 13.52 -2.76
C GLU A 122 -0.79 12.92 -4.16
N LEU A 123 -0.13 11.80 -4.44
CA LEU A 123 -0.32 11.05 -5.69
C LEU A 123 -1.33 9.91 -5.47
N VAL A 124 -2.31 9.84 -6.35
CA VAL A 124 -3.34 8.79 -6.39
C VAL A 124 -3.37 8.14 -7.78
N SER A 125 -3.69 6.87 -7.84
CA SER A 125 -3.84 6.13 -9.10
C SER A 125 -5.18 6.37 -9.79
N TYR A 126 -6.13 6.99 -9.09
CA TYR A 126 -7.47 7.29 -9.56
C TYR A 126 -8.04 8.50 -8.81
N ASP A 127 -8.60 9.47 -9.53
CA ASP A 127 -9.20 10.70 -8.98
C ASP A 127 -10.61 10.43 -8.40
N LEU A 128 -10.67 9.64 -7.34
CA LEU A 128 -11.94 9.23 -6.72
C LEU A 128 -12.79 10.43 -6.26
N ASP A 129 -12.17 11.45 -5.72
CA ASP A 129 -12.83 12.69 -5.31
C ASP A 129 -13.56 13.37 -6.47
N LYS A 130 -12.86 13.56 -7.59
CA LYS A 130 -13.46 14.19 -8.77
C LYS A 130 -14.60 13.37 -9.34
N ASP A 131 -14.47 12.05 -9.31
CA ASP A 131 -15.51 11.15 -9.83
C ASP A 131 -16.76 11.16 -8.93
N LEU A 132 -16.59 11.08 -7.63
CA LEU A 132 -17.71 11.19 -6.67
C LEU A 132 -18.41 12.56 -6.73
N ILE A 133 -17.66 13.64 -6.93
CA ILE A 133 -18.23 14.99 -7.12
C ILE A 133 -19.07 15.04 -8.40
N LYS A 134 -18.66 14.43 -9.52
CA LYS A 134 -19.44 14.32 -10.75
C LYS A 134 -20.77 13.58 -10.54
N GLU A 135 -20.76 12.60 -9.64
CA GLU A 135 -21.99 11.89 -9.24
C GLU A 135 -22.88 12.69 -8.28
N GLY A 136 -22.48 13.91 -7.91
CA GLY A 136 -23.27 14.83 -7.10
C GLY A 136 -23.05 14.71 -5.60
N LEU A 137 -22.00 14.02 -5.15
CA LEU A 137 -21.63 13.93 -3.74
C LEU A 137 -20.78 15.13 -3.30
N ASN A 138 -20.92 15.53 -2.03
CA ASN A 138 -20.12 16.61 -1.43
C ASN A 138 -18.81 16.06 -0.84
N VAL A 139 -17.73 16.07 -1.60
CA VAL A 139 -16.45 15.49 -1.22
C VAL A 139 -15.40 16.57 -1.03
N GLN A 140 -14.74 16.55 0.12
CA GLN A 140 -13.52 17.31 0.39
C GLN A 140 -12.34 16.33 0.47
N ARG A 141 -11.35 16.52 -0.41
CA ARG A 141 -10.11 15.75 -0.35
C ARG A 141 -9.13 16.41 0.62
N LEU A 142 -8.54 15.58 1.50
CA LEU A 142 -7.45 15.93 2.38
C LEU A 142 -6.21 15.14 1.98
N ILE A 143 -5.13 15.84 1.65
CA ILE A 143 -3.82 15.24 1.39
C ILE A 143 -3.01 15.33 2.69
N ASN A 144 -2.62 14.19 3.28
CA ASN A 144 -1.92 14.15 4.56
C ASN A 144 -0.61 13.37 4.54
N TYR A 145 -0.22 12.83 3.38
CA TYR A 145 1.10 12.23 3.18
C TYR A 145 1.54 12.30 1.72
N SER A 146 2.84 12.24 1.53
CA SER A 146 3.46 12.01 0.21
C SER A 146 4.28 10.72 0.23
N VAL A 147 4.63 10.25 -0.95
CA VAL A 147 5.47 9.06 -1.15
C VAL A 147 6.73 9.47 -1.87
N SER A 148 7.89 9.11 -1.34
CA SER A 148 9.16 9.28 -2.03
C SER A 148 9.84 7.92 -2.25
N HIS A 149 10.55 7.80 -3.38
CA HIS A 149 11.32 6.60 -3.68
C HIS A 149 12.60 6.57 -2.83
N VAL A 150 13.00 5.39 -2.40
CA VAL A 150 14.33 5.16 -1.82
C VAL A 150 15.35 5.28 -2.95
N LYS A 151 16.36 6.11 -2.75
CA LYS A 151 17.36 6.45 -3.79
C LYS A 151 18.70 5.75 -3.58
N ASP A 152 18.92 5.19 -2.39
CA ASP A 152 20.18 4.59 -2.01
C ASP A 152 19.99 3.30 -1.23
N LEU A 153 20.88 2.35 -1.49
CA LEU A 153 21.05 1.14 -0.68
C LEU A 153 22.19 1.36 0.32
N SER A 154 22.03 0.87 1.55
CA SER A 154 23.13 0.86 2.51
C SER A 154 24.25 -0.08 2.06
N SER A 155 25.49 0.23 2.44
CA SER A 155 26.65 -0.64 2.19
C SER A 155 26.45 -2.04 2.75
N ASP A 156 25.86 -2.14 3.93
CA ASP A 156 25.60 -3.42 4.60
C ASP A 156 24.59 -4.25 3.81
N PHE A 157 23.48 -3.65 3.37
CA PHE A 157 22.48 -4.35 2.54
C PHE A 157 23.10 -4.83 1.22
N LEU A 158 23.90 -3.99 0.55
CA LEU A 158 24.61 -4.37 -0.69
C LEU A 158 25.56 -5.53 -0.46
N SER A 159 26.31 -5.51 0.66
CA SER A 159 27.22 -6.58 1.03
C SER A 159 26.48 -7.90 1.31
N GLU A 160 25.36 -7.84 2.03
CA GLU A 160 24.51 -9.00 2.30
C GLU A 160 23.87 -9.55 1.02
N LEU A 161 23.33 -8.69 0.17
CA LEU A 161 22.73 -9.07 -1.11
C LEU A 161 23.74 -9.80 -2.01
N LYS A 162 24.98 -9.29 -2.09
CA LYS A 162 26.06 -9.93 -2.86
C LYS A 162 26.46 -11.29 -2.30
N LYS A 163 26.36 -11.51 -0.99
CA LYS A 163 26.67 -12.81 -0.35
C LYS A 163 25.53 -13.82 -0.55
N LYS A 164 24.30 -13.39 -0.46
CA LYS A 164 23.13 -14.27 -0.54
C LYS A 164 21.95 -13.55 -1.19
N ILE A 165 21.71 -13.87 -2.46
CA ILE A 165 20.57 -13.35 -3.22
C ILE A 165 19.29 -13.97 -2.67
N PRO A 166 18.19 -13.20 -2.53
CA PRO A 166 16.90 -13.75 -2.13
C PRO A 166 16.35 -14.75 -3.15
N ASP A 167 15.74 -15.82 -2.66
CA ASP A 167 15.01 -16.78 -3.51
C ASP A 167 13.71 -16.16 -4.06
N ILE A 168 13.14 -15.20 -3.29
CA ILE A 168 11.87 -14.55 -3.58
C ILE A 168 11.96 -13.07 -3.22
N ILE A 169 11.41 -12.20 -4.06
CA ILE A 169 11.14 -10.80 -3.76
C ILE A 169 9.67 -10.48 -3.95
N TYR A 170 9.08 -9.74 -3.02
CA TYR A 170 7.71 -9.23 -3.09
C TYR A 170 7.69 -7.74 -3.44
N ILE A 171 7.01 -7.38 -4.52
CA ILE A 171 6.80 -6.00 -4.96
C ILE A 171 5.29 -5.68 -4.97
N TYR A 172 4.90 -4.68 -4.18
CA TYR A 172 3.51 -4.42 -3.82
C TYR A 172 2.85 -3.26 -4.56
N SER A 173 3.56 -2.55 -5.38
CA SER A 173 3.00 -1.42 -6.14
C SER A 173 3.88 -1.03 -7.31
N GLN A 174 3.29 -0.37 -8.29
CA GLN A 174 4.03 0.20 -9.42
C GLN A 174 5.12 1.18 -8.95
N ASN A 175 4.83 2.04 -7.95
CA ASN A 175 5.82 2.95 -7.36
C ASN A 175 7.01 2.21 -6.74
N SER A 176 6.75 1.11 -6.02
CA SER A 176 7.82 0.26 -5.47
C SER A 176 8.61 -0.41 -6.59
N ALA A 177 7.96 -0.87 -7.66
CA ALA A 177 8.64 -1.44 -8.81
C ALA A 177 9.58 -0.43 -9.50
N VAL A 178 9.13 0.80 -9.71
CA VAL A 178 9.96 1.88 -10.27
C VAL A 178 11.14 2.19 -9.35
N SER A 179 10.92 2.29 -8.04
CA SER A 179 11.99 2.52 -7.07
C SER A 179 13.03 1.39 -7.11
N PHE A 180 12.56 0.14 -7.14
CA PHE A 180 13.43 -1.03 -7.25
C PHE A 180 14.26 -1.00 -8.53
N LEU A 181 13.63 -0.79 -9.68
CA LEU A 181 14.32 -0.73 -10.98
C LEU A 181 15.40 0.34 -11.00
N ASN A 182 15.13 1.53 -10.44
CA ASN A 182 16.10 2.61 -10.35
C ASN A 182 17.31 2.23 -9.47
N LEU A 183 17.07 1.54 -8.34
CA LEU A 183 18.15 1.05 -7.48
C LEU A 183 18.98 -0.03 -8.18
N ILE A 184 18.32 -0.98 -8.86
CA ILE A 184 19.02 -2.04 -9.62
C ILE A 184 19.94 -1.46 -10.67
N LYS A 185 19.46 -0.49 -11.46
CA LYS A 185 20.27 0.20 -12.47
C LYS A 185 21.40 1.02 -11.85
N LYS A 186 21.13 1.74 -10.77
CA LYS A 186 22.12 2.57 -10.09
C LYS A 186 23.30 1.76 -9.56
N TYR A 187 23.05 0.55 -9.07
CA TYR A 187 24.08 -0.31 -8.46
C TYR A 187 24.52 -1.47 -9.35
N GLU A 188 24.13 -1.44 -10.65
CA GLU A 188 24.50 -2.45 -11.66
C GLU A 188 24.18 -3.89 -11.20
N LEU A 189 22.96 -4.10 -10.71
CA LEU A 189 22.51 -5.38 -10.13
C LEU A 189 21.59 -6.17 -11.06
N ASP A 190 21.55 -5.86 -12.36
CA ASP A 190 20.60 -6.43 -13.33
C ASP A 190 20.65 -7.97 -13.37
N ASP A 191 21.85 -8.56 -13.37
CA ASP A 191 22.05 -10.02 -13.49
C ASP A 191 21.84 -10.78 -12.18
N TYR A 192 21.70 -10.09 -11.05
CA TYR A 192 21.58 -10.75 -9.74
C TYR A 192 20.27 -11.53 -9.57
N TRP A 193 19.21 -11.13 -10.29
CA TRP A 193 17.85 -11.62 -10.05
C TRP A 193 17.43 -12.84 -10.86
N MET A 194 18.28 -13.34 -11.75
CA MET A 194 17.97 -14.48 -12.65
C MET A 194 17.57 -15.78 -11.93
N LYS A 195 17.98 -15.93 -10.66
CA LYS A 195 17.59 -17.08 -9.82
C LYS A 195 16.48 -16.75 -8.82
N THR A 196 15.99 -15.51 -8.79
CA THR A 196 14.98 -15.02 -7.87
C THR A 196 13.60 -15.11 -8.51
N ASN A 197 12.61 -15.56 -7.74
CA ASN A 197 11.20 -15.47 -8.11
C ASN A 197 10.66 -14.09 -7.76
N LEU A 198 10.05 -13.42 -8.72
CA LEU A 198 9.39 -12.14 -8.52
C LEU A 198 7.91 -12.34 -8.21
N MET A 199 7.46 -11.82 -7.07
CA MET A 199 6.05 -11.79 -6.68
C MET A 199 5.54 -10.36 -6.79
N CYS A 200 4.53 -10.11 -7.63
CA CYS A 200 3.97 -8.79 -7.87
C CYS A 200 2.47 -8.73 -7.62
N ILE A 201 1.99 -7.63 -7.04
CA ILE A 201 0.56 -7.32 -7.05
C ILE A 201 0.18 -6.80 -8.43
N GLY A 202 -0.44 -7.68 -9.25
CA GLY A 202 -1.02 -7.34 -10.54
C GLY A 202 -0.03 -7.03 -11.66
N GLU A 203 -0.55 -7.04 -12.88
CA GLU A 203 0.24 -6.89 -14.12
C GLU A 203 0.92 -5.53 -14.27
N LYS A 204 0.27 -4.43 -13.84
CA LYS A 204 0.85 -3.08 -13.89
C LYS A 204 2.16 -2.97 -13.11
N THR A 205 2.28 -3.72 -12.01
CA THR A 205 3.49 -3.75 -11.19
C THR A 205 4.57 -4.59 -11.85
N SER A 206 4.24 -5.77 -12.36
CA SER A 206 5.20 -6.67 -13.01
C SER A 206 5.74 -6.09 -14.32
N SER A 207 4.92 -5.37 -15.10
CA SER A 207 5.32 -4.78 -16.38
C SER A 207 6.50 -3.80 -16.26
N VAL A 208 6.63 -3.10 -15.12
CA VAL A 208 7.78 -2.22 -14.85
C VAL A 208 9.09 -2.99 -14.76
N LEU A 209 9.03 -4.26 -14.37
CA LEU A 209 10.19 -5.11 -14.07
C LEU A 209 10.46 -6.17 -15.14
N ASN A 210 9.70 -6.19 -16.22
CA ASN A 210 9.85 -7.16 -17.30
C ASN A 210 11.19 -7.07 -18.07
N GLY A 211 11.88 -5.92 -17.95
CA GLY A 211 13.21 -5.73 -18.53
C GLY A 211 14.32 -6.45 -17.76
N LEU A 212 14.07 -6.92 -16.54
CA LEU A 212 15.01 -7.70 -15.74
C LEU A 212 14.77 -9.20 -15.97
N LYS A 213 15.84 -9.98 -15.87
CA LYS A 213 15.75 -11.46 -15.97
C LYS A 213 15.38 -12.03 -14.61
N TRP A 214 14.25 -12.74 -14.55
CA TRP A 214 13.74 -13.42 -13.35
C TRP A 214 13.72 -14.93 -13.55
N LYS A 215 13.81 -15.71 -12.47
CA LYS A 215 13.56 -17.15 -12.54
C LYS A 215 12.13 -17.43 -12.98
N LYS A 216 11.16 -16.82 -12.30
CA LYS A 216 9.72 -16.81 -12.65
C LYS A 216 9.08 -15.51 -12.10
N ILE A 217 7.99 -15.10 -12.74
CA ILE A 217 7.14 -13.99 -12.26
C ILE A 217 5.79 -14.57 -11.88
N PHE A 218 5.33 -14.25 -10.68
CA PHE A 218 4.03 -14.63 -10.15
C PHE A 218 3.23 -13.39 -9.80
N LEU A 219 1.95 -13.40 -10.11
CA LEU A 219 1.01 -12.40 -9.65
C LEU A 219 0.27 -12.93 -8.42
N PHE A 220 0.00 -12.03 -7.46
CA PHE A 220 -0.74 -12.37 -6.24
C PHE A 220 -1.71 -11.27 -5.84
N ASN A 221 -2.73 -11.63 -5.07
CA ASN A 221 -3.62 -10.68 -4.41
C ASN A 221 -3.15 -10.38 -2.98
N PRO A 222 -3.46 -9.19 -2.43
CA PRO A 222 -3.14 -8.88 -1.05
C PRO A 222 -3.65 -9.96 -0.08
N GLY A 223 -2.77 -10.46 0.79
CA GLY A 223 -3.08 -11.53 1.74
C GLY A 223 -2.74 -12.94 1.26
N GLU A 224 -2.36 -13.11 -0.01
CA GLU A 224 -1.99 -14.42 -0.57
C GLU A 224 -0.49 -14.71 -0.53
N GLU A 225 0.31 -13.84 0.09
CA GLU A 225 1.79 -13.93 0.05
C GLU A 225 2.32 -15.29 0.52
N GLU A 226 1.71 -15.90 1.53
CA GLU A 226 2.15 -17.20 2.04
C GLU A 226 1.75 -18.37 1.15
N PHE A 227 0.59 -18.29 0.49
CA PHE A 227 0.11 -19.37 -0.38
C PHE A 227 1.01 -19.60 -1.60
N LEU A 228 1.68 -18.55 -2.07
CA LEU A 228 2.60 -18.64 -3.18
C LEU A 228 3.89 -19.41 -2.86
N LEU A 229 4.27 -19.49 -1.60
CA LEU A 229 5.45 -20.25 -1.17
C LEU A 229 5.34 -21.75 -1.50
N TYR A 230 4.13 -22.27 -1.60
CA TYR A 230 3.86 -23.68 -1.96
C TYR A 230 3.83 -23.94 -3.48
N LYS A 231 3.94 -22.88 -4.30
CA LYS A 231 3.90 -22.96 -5.78
C LYS A 231 5.27 -22.84 -6.44
N ILE A 232 6.32 -22.75 -5.64
CA ILE A 232 7.71 -22.44 -6.08
C ILE A 232 8.56 -23.71 -6.13
#